data_a358312f4038446ec8c278df9c51ac98
#
_entry.id   a358312f4038446ec8c278df9c51ac98
#
_cell.length_a   1.000
_cell.length_b   1.000
_cell.length_c   1.000
_cell.angle_alpha   90.00
_cell.angle_beta   90.00
_cell.angle_gamma   90.00
#
_symmetry.space_group_name_H-M   'P 1'
#
loop_
_entity.id
_entity.type
_entity.pdbx_description
1 polymer ?
#
loop_
_entity_poly.entity_id
_entity_poly.type
_entity_poly.pdbx_seq_one_letter_code
_entity_poly.pdbx_strand_id
1 'polypeptide(L)'
;MNFLDGHLYPENQQPLIITAAPYAPGWIPADFPEDIPITMEEQIQKAVDCYEAGATVLHLHVREDDGKGSKRLSKFNELIAGVRERVPEMIIQVGGSISFAPEGPDGAAKWLSDDTRHMLAELTPVPDQVTVTVNTTQMNVTEHAGEDDFRGVSRGFPHLHKTYKDMIVPSNPSFIEEHIRRLSEKGIQSAFQVYNINSFETIERMIRRGVYKGPLVMNWVAISGGMDQANIYNLANLLRAVPDGAVVTVESSVLN
;
A
#
# COMPACT_ATOMS: atom_id res chain seq x y z
N MET A 1 0.74 -28.20 17.56
CA MET A 1 1.96 -28.04 16.76
C MET A 1 2.88 -29.23 17.09
N ASN A 2 3.26 -30.02 16.12
CA ASN A 2 4.16 -31.15 16.34
C ASN A 2 5.59 -30.72 15.96
N PHE A 3 6.46 -30.51 16.93
CA PHE A 3 7.83 -30.07 16.71
C PHE A 3 8.73 -31.11 15.99
N LEU A 4 8.23 -32.31 15.80
CA LEU A 4 8.89 -33.35 15.00
C LEU A 4 8.42 -33.38 13.55
N ASP A 5 7.50 -32.49 13.20
CA ASP A 5 7.01 -32.36 11.83
C ASP A 5 8.07 -31.67 10.96
N GLY A 6 8.50 -32.35 9.89
CA GLY A 6 9.45 -31.82 8.93
C GLY A 6 9.04 -30.50 8.26
N HIS A 7 7.76 -30.11 8.34
CA HIS A 7 7.29 -28.81 7.87
C HIS A 7 7.91 -27.62 8.63
N LEU A 8 8.47 -27.83 9.80
CA LEU A 8 9.14 -26.77 10.55
C LEU A 8 10.58 -26.52 10.12
N TYR A 9 11.17 -27.40 9.30
CA TYR A 9 12.51 -27.18 8.77
C TYR A 9 12.50 -26.11 7.68
N PRO A 10 13.46 -25.16 7.68
CA PRO A 10 13.50 -24.07 6.70
C PRO A 10 13.44 -24.54 5.24
N GLU A 11 14.10 -25.66 4.92
CA GLU A 11 14.11 -26.24 3.58
C GLU A 11 12.76 -26.75 3.09
N ASN A 12 11.81 -26.98 4.00
CA ASN A 12 10.46 -27.45 3.70
C ASN A 12 9.42 -26.33 3.77
N GLN A 13 9.83 -25.10 4.07
CA GLN A 13 8.93 -23.94 4.08
C GLN A 13 8.74 -23.39 2.67
N GLN A 14 7.56 -22.81 2.44
CA GLN A 14 7.35 -22.03 1.23
C GLN A 14 8.19 -20.75 1.30
N PRO A 15 8.80 -20.31 0.19
CA PRO A 15 9.51 -19.05 0.15
C PRO A 15 8.64 -17.88 0.61
N LEU A 16 9.21 -17.02 1.44
CA LEU A 16 8.52 -15.79 1.87
C LEU A 16 8.54 -14.77 0.73
N ILE A 17 7.36 -14.25 0.38
CA ILE A 17 7.24 -13.12 -0.56
C ILE A 17 7.52 -11.84 0.22
N ILE A 18 8.54 -11.09 -0.20
CA ILE A 18 8.90 -9.81 0.40
C ILE A 18 8.39 -8.68 -0.49
N THR A 19 7.53 -7.85 0.07
CA THR A 19 7.09 -6.59 -0.56
C THR A 19 7.88 -5.43 0.02
N ALA A 20 8.64 -4.75 -0.81
CA ALA A 20 9.34 -3.53 -0.42
C ALA A 20 8.49 -2.28 -0.76
N ALA A 21 8.42 -1.32 0.16
CA ALA A 21 7.68 -0.07 0.01
C ALA A 21 8.57 1.15 0.30
N PRO A 22 9.59 1.43 -0.54
CA PRO A 22 10.63 2.41 -0.23
C PRO A 22 10.22 3.87 -0.45
N TYR A 23 9.04 4.13 -0.98
CA TYR A 23 8.64 5.47 -1.44
C TYR A 23 7.55 6.13 -0.59
N ALA A 24 7.42 5.76 0.66
CA ALA A 24 6.35 6.22 1.55
C ALA A 24 6.04 7.73 1.38
N PRO A 25 4.83 8.11 0.91
CA PRO A 25 4.54 9.48 0.47
C PRO A 25 4.44 10.47 1.63
N GLY A 26 4.20 9.98 2.84
CA GLY A 26 4.09 10.80 4.05
C GLY A 26 5.43 11.22 4.66
N TRP A 27 6.53 10.57 4.29
CA TRP A 27 7.84 10.89 4.81
C TRP A 27 8.45 12.11 4.14
N ILE A 28 9.18 12.89 4.91
CA ILE A 28 9.87 14.09 4.43
C ILE A 28 11.30 13.71 4.05
N PRO A 29 11.71 13.82 2.77
CA PRO A 29 13.03 13.40 2.34
C PRO A 29 14.18 14.11 3.10
N ALA A 30 13.99 15.38 3.46
CA ALA A 30 15.00 16.13 4.21
C ALA A 30 15.30 15.56 5.61
N ASP A 31 14.40 14.78 6.18
CA ASP A 31 14.60 14.12 7.47
C ASP A 31 15.39 12.80 7.33
N PHE A 32 15.38 12.21 6.12
CA PHE A 32 16.05 10.94 5.79
C PHE A 32 16.71 11.01 4.40
N PRO A 33 17.70 11.89 4.22
CA PRO A 33 18.22 12.22 2.88
C PRO A 33 18.96 11.06 2.20
N GLU A 34 19.44 10.09 2.96
CA GLU A 34 20.13 8.90 2.41
C GLU A 34 19.17 7.75 2.11
N ASP A 35 17.97 7.77 2.70
CA ASP A 35 17.03 6.65 2.60
C ASP A 35 15.89 6.91 1.61
N ILE A 36 15.43 8.14 1.49
CA ILE A 36 14.26 8.51 0.69
C ILE A 36 14.68 9.05 -0.67
N PRO A 37 14.46 8.31 -1.77
CA PRO A 37 14.81 8.77 -3.10
C PRO A 37 13.89 9.90 -3.57
N ILE A 38 14.45 10.91 -4.24
CA ILE A 38 13.71 12.07 -4.76
C ILE A 38 13.68 12.06 -6.28
N THR A 39 14.87 12.03 -6.92
CA THR A 39 14.95 12.03 -8.37
C THR A 39 14.43 10.73 -8.97
N MET A 40 14.01 10.76 -10.22
CA MET A 40 13.53 9.56 -10.90
C MET A 40 14.58 8.45 -10.93
N GLU A 41 15.84 8.81 -11.20
CA GLU A 41 16.94 7.85 -11.21
C GLU A 41 17.18 7.21 -9.82
N GLU A 42 17.14 8.01 -8.75
CA GLU A 42 17.24 7.48 -7.39
C GLU A 42 16.06 6.56 -7.04
N GLN A 43 14.85 6.90 -7.50
CA GLN A 43 13.67 6.06 -7.28
C GLN A 43 13.80 4.73 -8.03
N ILE A 44 14.28 4.74 -9.28
CA ILE A 44 14.55 3.53 -10.05
C ILE A 44 15.67 2.71 -9.40
N GLN A 45 16.78 3.35 -9.01
CA GLN A 45 17.90 2.67 -8.36
C GLN A 45 17.46 2.00 -7.05
N LYS A 46 16.64 2.67 -6.24
CA LYS A 46 16.11 2.09 -5.00
C LYS A 46 15.27 0.83 -5.26
N ALA A 47 14.54 0.77 -6.38
CA ALA A 47 13.83 -0.45 -6.77
C ALA A 47 14.81 -1.59 -7.10
N VAL A 48 15.90 -1.29 -7.81
CA VAL A 48 16.98 -2.26 -8.10
C VAL A 48 17.59 -2.79 -6.81
N ASP A 49 17.95 -1.90 -5.89
CA ASP A 49 18.54 -2.26 -4.59
C ASP A 49 17.62 -3.17 -3.78
N CYS A 50 16.30 -2.89 -3.79
CA CYS A 50 15.32 -3.74 -3.14
C CYS A 50 15.24 -5.13 -3.79
N TYR A 51 15.29 -5.20 -5.12
CA TYR A 51 15.27 -6.48 -5.85
C TYR A 51 16.52 -7.31 -5.56
N GLU A 52 17.68 -6.69 -5.59
CA GLU A 52 18.96 -7.35 -5.28
C GLU A 52 19.02 -7.83 -3.82
N ALA A 53 18.34 -7.13 -2.91
CA ALA A 53 18.19 -7.56 -1.53
C ALA A 53 17.14 -8.68 -1.33
N GLY A 54 16.46 -9.12 -2.39
CA GLY A 54 15.52 -10.25 -2.38
C GLY A 54 14.04 -9.87 -2.34
N ALA A 55 13.69 -8.62 -2.52
CA ALA A 55 12.27 -8.24 -2.66
C ALA A 55 11.71 -8.76 -3.99
N THR A 56 10.52 -9.35 -3.92
CA THR A 56 9.80 -9.87 -5.09
C THR A 56 8.77 -8.87 -5.60
N VAL A 57 8.17 -8.10 -4.70
CA VAL A 57 7.13 -7.12 -4.99
C VAL A 57 7.62 -5.72 -4.60
N LEU A 58 7.45 -4.77 -5.50
CA LEU A 58 7.65 -3.35 -5.23
C LEU A 58 6.31 -2.66 -5.03
N HIS A 59 6.01 -2.20 -3.83
CA HIS A 59 4.88 -1.31 -3.58
C HIS A 59 5.28 0.12 -3.89
N LEU A 60 4.73 0.66 -4.97
CA LEU A 60 5.23 1.85 -5.62
C LEU A 60 4.37 3.07 -5.32
N HIS A 61 5.03 4.12 -4.90
CA HIS A 61 4.58 5.51 -4.95
C HIS A 61 5.61 6.32 -5.74
N VAL A 62 5.27 7.52 -6.17
CA VAL A 62 6.20 8.35 -6.96
C VAL A 62 6.31 9.73 -6.36
N ARG A 63 7.51 10.29 -6.40
CA ARG A 63 7.78 11.66 -5.95
C ARG A 63 8.03 12.60 -7.11
N GLU A 64 7.65 13.85 -6.90
CA GLU A 64 8.07 14.98 -7.71
C GLU A 64 9.50 15.42 -7.34
N ASP A 65 10.11 16.25 -8.16
CA ASP A 65 11.48 16.72 -7.97
C ASP A 65 11.65 17.58 -6.69
N ASP A 66 10.53 18.07 -6.12
CA ASP A 66 10.50 18.76 -4.83
C ASP A 66 10.34 17.82 -3.63
N GLY A 67 10.37 16.51 -3.86
CA GLY A 67 10.24 15.47 -2.85
C GLY A 67 8.83 15.15 -2.41
N LYS A 68 7.81 15.85 -2.90
CA LYS A 68 6.39 15.55 -2.57
C LYS A 68 5.86 14.37 -3.37
N GLY A 69 4.84 13.69 -2.83
CA GLY A 69 4.15 12.63 -3.56
C GLY A 69 3.51 13.15 -4.85
N SER A 70 3.81 12.50 -5.98
CA SER A 70 3.27 12.88 -7.29
C SER A 70 1.79 12.53 -7.42
N LYS A 71 1.06 13.36 -8.16
CA LYS A 71 -0.33 13.14 -8.59
C LYS A 71 -0.44 12.96 -10.11
N ARG A 72 0.68 12.85 -10.80
CA ARG A 72 0.74 12.78 -12.27
C ARG A 72 0.96 11.36 -12.75
N LEU A 73 0.04 10.84 -13.57
CA LEU A 73 0.22 9.53 -14.23
C LEU A 73 1.53 9.43 -14.99
N SER A 74 1.98 10.52 -15.63
CA SER A 74 3.24 10.55 -16.39
C SER A 74 4.45 10.16 -15.53
N LYS A 75 4.50 10.62 -14.26
CA LYS A 75 5.57 10.25 -13.33
C LYS A 75 5.50 8.80 -12.89
N PHE A 76 4.29 8.28 -12.67
CA PHE A 76 4.10 6.84 -12.41
C PHE A 76 4.54 6.01 -13.61
N ASN A 77 4.13 6.40 -14.82
CA ASN A 77 4.50 5.69 -16.04
C ASN A 77 6.02 5.68 -16.25
N GLU A 78 6.69 6.80 -16.00
CA GLU A 78 8.15 6.94 -16.09
C GLU A 78 8.86 5.98 -15.14
N LEU A 79 8.43 5.96 -13.86
CA LEU A 79 9.01 5.06 -12.86
C LEU A 79 8.75 3.57 -13.20
N ILE A 80 7.52 3.22 -13.59
CA ILE A 80 7.19 1.84 -13.99
C ILE A 80 8.05 1.41 -15.18
N ALA A 81 8.22 2.27 -16.18
CA ALA A 81 9.05 1.97 -17.35
C ALA A 81 10.52 1.73 -16.96
N GLY A 82 11.10 2.62 -16.13
CA GLY A 82 12.47 2.48 -15.67
C GLY A 82 12.71 1.24 -14.81
N VAL A 83 11.76 0.89 -13.93
CA VAL A 83 11.84 -0.34 -13.14
C VAL A 83 11.74 -1.57 -14.03
N ARG A 84 10.81 -1.59 -15.02
CA ARG A 84 10.69 -2.71 -15.97
C ARG A 84 11.95 -2.92 -16.81
N GLU A 85 12.63 -1.84 -17.16
CA GLU A 85 13.89 -1.91 -17.93
C GLU A 85 15.02 -2.53 -17.10
N ARG A 86 15.13 -2.13 -15.80
CA ARG A 86 16.25 -2.51 -14.92
C ARG A 86 16.01 -3.86 -14.22
N VAL A 87 14.79 -4.12 -13.79
CA VAL A 87 14.40 -5.33 -13.03
C VAL A 87 13.06 -5.89 -13.55
N PRO A 88 13.05 -6.48 -14.76
CA PRO A 88 11.82 -6.90 -15.45
C PRO A 88 11.00 -7.95 -14.70
N GLU A 89 11.62 -8.73 -13.82
CA GLU A 89 10.97 -9.78 -13.03
C GLU A 89 10.30 -9.26 -11.75
N MET A 90 10.56 -8.00 -11.35
CA MET A 90 9.94 -7.38 -10.19
C MET A 90 8.43 -7.24 -10.41
N ILE A 91 7.63 -7.75 -9.50
CA ILE A 91 6.18 -7.51 -9.50
C ILE A 91 5.95 -6.07 -9.04
N ILE A 92 5.29 -5.28 -9.89
CA ILE A 92 4.99 -3.87 -9.61
C ILE A 92 3.57 -3.75 -9.08
N GLN A 93 3.44 -3.35 -7.82
CA GLN A 93 2.18 -3.02 -7.17
C GLN A 93 2.10 -1.51 -6.95
N VAL A 94 1.12 -0.84 -7.55
CA VAL A 94 0.97 0.62 -7.40
C VAL A 94 0.02 0.94 -6.25
N GLY A 95 0.52 1.76 -5.33
CA GLY A 95 -0.26 2.26 -4.20
C GLY A 95 -1.19 3.42 -4.56
N GLY A 96 -2.22 3.62 -3.73
CA GLY A 96 -3.26 4.61 -3.95
C GLY A 96 -2.87 6.07 -3.68
N SER A 97 -1.60 6.42 -3.53
CA SER A 97 -1.17 7.78 -3.14
C SER A 97 -1.51 8.88 -4.15
N ILE A 98 -1.74 8.54 -5.41
CA ILE A 98 -2.29 9.48 -6.40
C ILE A 98 -3.66 10.02 -5.99
N SER A 99 -4.35 9.29 -5.13
CA SER A 99 -5.75 9.49 -4.80
C SER A 99 -5.98 10.49 -3.69
N PHE A 100 -4.96 11.03 -3.04
CA PHE A 100 -5.14 12.01 -1.98
C PHE A 100 -4.09 13.14 -2.03
N ALA A 101 -4.48 14.30 -1.55
CA ALA A 101 -3.62 15.47 -1.44
C ALA A 101 -4.10 16.37 -0.29
N PRO A 102 -3.21 17.16 0.36
CA PRO A 102 -3.63 18.23 1.25
C PRO A 102 -4.33 19.34 0.45
N GLU A 103 -5.34 19.96 1.04
CA GLU A 103 -6.06 21.11 0.43
C GLU A 103 -5.26 22.41 0.42
N GLY A 104 -4.10 22.42 1.02
CA GLY A 104 -3.19 23.57 1.11
C GLY A 104 -1.98 23.22 1.96
N PRO A 105 -1.05 24.16 2.16
CA PRO A 105 0.22 23.92 2.87
C PRO A 105 0.03 23.37 4.29
N ASP A 106 -1.05 23.74 4.95
CA ASP A 106 -1.40 23.37 6.33
C ASP A 106 -2.71 22.60 6.44
N GLY A 107 -3.31 22.23 5.32
CA GLY A 107 -4.59 21.52 5.28
C GLY A 107 -4.46 20.03 5.58
N ALA A 108 -5.53 19.42 6.09
CA ALA A 108 -5.63 17.97 6.20
C ALA A 108 -5.58 17.30 4.82
N ALA A 109 -5.02 16.09 4.76
CA ALA A 109 -5.08 15.31 3.53
C ALA A 109 -6.51 14.87 3.25
N LYS A 110 -6.95 15.03 2.01
CA LYS A 110 -8.25 14.56 1.53
C LYS A 110 -8.07 13.64 0.34
N TRP A 111 -8.97 12.68 0.23
CA TRP A 111 -9.08 11.86 -0.96
C TRP A 111 -9.65 12.69 -2.11
N LEU A 112 -9.05 12.53 -3.28
CA LEU A 112 -9.48 13.17 -4.50
C LEU A 112 -10.75 12.51 -5.05
N SER A 113 -11.28 13.04 -6.15
CA SER A 113 -12.48 12.47 -6.79
C SER A 113 -12.29 11.01 -7.20
N ASP A 114 -13.38 10.28 -7.33
CA ASP A 114 -13.36 8.89 -7.80
C ASP A 114 -12.72 8.78 -9.19
N ASP A 115 -12.96 9.76 -10.07
CA ASP A 115 -12.34 9.80 -11.40
C ASP A 115 -10.80 9.84 -11.31
N THR A 116 -10.24 10.68 -10.42
CA THR A 116 -8.79 10.73 -10.20
C THR A 116 -8.28 9.40 -9.65
N ARG A 117 -9.00 8.77 -8.75
CA ARG A 117 -8.65 7.47 -8.18
C ARG A 117 -8.69 6.36 -9.22
N HIS A 118 -9.65 6.41 -10.15
CA HIS A 118 -9.78 5.46 -11.24
C HIS A 118 -8.66 5.59 -12.29
N MET A 119 -7.94 6.71 -12.35
CA MET A 119 -6.82 6.90 -13.28
C MET A 119 -5.72 5.84 -13.14
N LEU A 120 -5.61 5.16 -11.99
CA LEU A 120 -4.65 4.06 -11.82
C LEU A 120 -4.88 2.90 -12.80
N ALA A 121 -6.06 2.78 -13.39
CA ALA A 121 -6.32 1.83 -14.45
C ALA A 121 -5.75 2.26 -15.82
N GLU A 122 -5.29 3.50 -15.97
CA GLU A 122 -4.75 4.06 -17.23
C GLU A 122 -3.20 4.12 -17.24
N LEU A 123 -2.54 3.49 -16.28
CA LEU A 123 -1.09 3.43 -16.20
C LEU A 123 -0.48 2.70 -17.40
N THR A 124 0.62 3.24 -17.93
CA THR A 124 1.34 2.69 -19.09
C THR A 124 2.86 2.91 -18.91
N PRO A 125 3.71 1.87 -18.79
CA PRO A 125 3.35 0.43 -18.88
C PRO A 125 2.39 -0.04 -17.80
N VAL A 126 1.63 -1.08 -18.11
CA VAL A 126 0.66 -1.67 -17.18
C VAL A 126 1.39 -2.28 -15.98
N PRO A 127 1.04 -1.92 -14.73
CA PRO A 127 1.57 -2.58 -13.55
C PRO A 127 0.93 -3.97 -13.38
N ASP A 128 1.55 -4.83 -12.56
CA ASP A 128 0.97 -6.13 -12.25
C ASP A 128 -0.22 -6.00 -11.31
N GLN A 129 -0.13 -5.09 -10.35
CA GLN A 129 -1.14 -4.91 -9.31
C GLN A 129 -1.40 -3.43 -9.01
N VAL A 130 -2.63 -3.15 -8.59
CA VAL A 130 -3.02 -1.86 -7.99
C VAL A 130 -3.72 -2.15 -6.67
N THR A 131 -3.38 -1.40 -5.62
CA THR A 131 -4.04 -1.54 -4.32
C THR A 131 -5.46 -0.97 -4.35
N VAL A 132 -6.38 -1.73 -3.80
CA VAL A 132 -7.80 -1.36 -3.69
C VAL A 132 -8.21 -1.40 -2.23
N THR A 133 -8.46 -0.24 -1.66
CA THR A 133 -8.96 -0.11 -0.29
C THR A 133 -10.37 -0.67 -0.18
N VAL A 134 -10.59 -1.55 0.80
CA VAL A 134 -11.90 -2.16 1.04
C VAL A 134 -12.56 -1.50 2.25
N ASN A 135 -13.75 -0.98 2.04
CA ASN A 135 -14.57 -0.22 2.98
C ASN A 135 -14.02 1.19 3.31
N THR A 136 -14.94 2.09 3.57
CA THR A 136 -14.60 3.42 4.08
C THR A 136 -14.06 3.29 5.49
N THR A 137 -12.92 3.91 5.76
CA THR A 137 -12.28 3.88 7.08
C THR A 137 -11.65 5.23 7.42
N GLN A 138 -11.40 5.44 8.71
CA GLN A 138 -10.57 6.55 9.18
C GLN A 138 -9.10 6.14 9.09
N MET A 139 -8.24 7.09 8.73
CA MET A 139 -6.79 6.89 8.65
C MET A 139 -6.09 7.90 9.55
N ASN A 140 -6.30 7.79 10.85
CA ASN A 140 -5.59 8.63 11.82
C ASN A 140 -4.31 7.95 12.30
N VAL A 141 -3.26 8.06 11.51
CA VAL A 141 -1.94 7.45 11.83
C VAL A 141 -1.21 8.14 12.98
N THR A 142 -1.74 9.26 13.48
CA THR A 142 -1.11 10.03 14.55
C THR A 142 -1.71 9.78 15.93
N GLU A 143 -2.81 9.04 16.02
CA GLU A 143 -3.56 8.87 17.29
C GLU A 143 -2.73 8.17 18.37
N HIS A 144 -1.82 7.29 17.98
CA HIS A 144 -0.96 6.53 18.88
C HIS A 144 0.48 7.04 18.94
N ALA A 145 0.80 8.13 18.22
CA ALA A 145 2.12 8.74 18.22
C ALA A 145 2.16 9.99 19.09
N GLY A 146 3.07 10.01 20.06
CA GLY A 146 3.35 11.18 20.89
C GLY A 146 4.49 12.02 20.34
N GLU A 147 4.71 13.21 20.89
CA GLU A 147 5.82 14.08 20.49
C GLU A 147 7.19 13.40 20.61
N ASP A 148 7.33 12.49 21.57
CA ASP A 148 8.57 11.77 21.82
C ASP A 148 8.94 10.78 20.71
N ASP A 149 7.94 10.26 20.00
CA ASP A 149 8.13 9.30 18.90
C ASP A 149 8.75 9.96 17.65
N PHE A 150 8.69 11.29 17.58
CA PHE A 150 9.21 12.09 16.46
C PHE A 150 10.43 12.94 16.83
N ARG A 151 11.10 12.62 17.93
CA ARG A 151 12.33 13.31 18.30
C ARG A 151 13.42 13.09 17.25
N GLY A 152 14.05 14.19 16.82
CA GLY A 152 15.08 14.15 15.78
C GLY A 152 14.55 14.27 14.35
N VAL A 153 13.22 14.28 14.18
CA VAL A 153 12.59 14.52 12.88
C VAL A 153 12.07 15.95 12.83
N SER A 154 12.61 16.77 11.95
CA SER A 154 12.41 18.24 11.97
C SER A 154 10.96 18.68 11.75
N ARG A 155 10.16 17.88 11.05
CA ARG A 155 8.76 18.18 10.68
C ARG A 155 7.80 16.99 10.89
N GLY A 156 8.27 15.92 11.54
CA GLY A 156 7.52 14.67 11.60
C GLY A 156 6.14 14.83 12.23
N PHE A 157 6.09 15.03 13.54
CA PHE A 157 4.84 15.02 14.28
C PHE A 157 3.85 16.13 13.88
N PRO A 158 4.23 17.43 13.81
CA PRO A 158 3.27 18.47 13.43
C PRO A 158 2.71 18.28 12.02
N HIS A 159 3.54 17.83 11.08
CA HIS A 159 3.12 17.57 9.71
C HIS A 159 2.14 16.40 9.63
N LEU A 160 2.48 15.27 10.21
CA LEU A 160 1.61 14.09 10.22
C LEU A 160 0.30 14.35 10.94
N HIS A 161 0.36 15.00 12.11
CA HIS A 161 -0.84 15.32 12.88
C HIS A 161 -1.81 16.20 12.08
N LYS A 162 -1.32 17.25 11.42
CA LYS A 162 -2.15 18.13 10.60
C LYS A 162 -2.70 17.43 9.35
N THR A 163 -1.88 16.57 8.74
CA THR A 163 -2.22 15.97 7.45
C THR A 163 -3.18 14.80 7.58
N TYR A 164 -3.03 13.97 8.64
CA TYR A 164 -3.74 12.69 8.72
C TYR A 164 -4.77 12.60 9.84
N LYS A 165 -4.81 13.57 10.76
CA LYS A 165 -5.68 13.52 11.94
C LYS A 165 -7.14 13.20 11.64
N ASP A 166 -7.70 13.85 10.62
CA ASP A 166 -9.12 13.74 10.27
C ASP A 166 -9.33 13.05 8.91
N MET A 167 -8.31 12.32 8.42
CA MET A 167 -8.38 11.69 7.11
C MET A 167 -9.33 10.50 7.11
N ILE A 168 -10.28 10.52 6.19
CA ILE A 168 -11.18 9.42 5.88
C ILE A 168 -10.84 8.89 4.50
N VAL A 169 -10.68 7.58 4.38
CA VAL A 169 -10.51 6.87 3.11
C VAL A 169 -11.88 6.45 2.62
N PRO A 170 -12.49 7.16 1.64
CA PRO A 170 -13.81 6.82 1.14
C PRO A 170 -13.70 5.67 0.12
N SER A 171 -14.20 4.52 0.50
CA SER A 171 -14.24 3.33 -0.37
C SER A 171 -15.61 2.68 -0.26
N ASN A 172 -16.58 3.34 -0.87
CA ASN A 172 -17.94 2.82 -0.95
C ASN A 172 -18.06 1.71 -2.02
N PRO A 173 -19.11 0.89 -1.98
CA PRO A 173 -19.28 -0.21 -2.92
C PRO A 173 -19.23 0.20 -4.39
N SER A 174 -19.85 1.32 -4.76
CA SER A 174 -19.88 1.79 -6.14
C SER A 174 -18.48 2.11 -6.67
N PHE A 175 -17.67 2.79 -5.84
CA PHE A 175 -16.27 3.06 -6.19
C PHE A 175 -15.47 1.77 -6.37
N ILE A 176 -15.57 0.84 -5.41
CA ILE A 176 -14.79 -0.42 -5.43
C ILE A 176 -15.16 -1.25 -6.66
N GLU A 177 -16.47 -1.44 -6.93
CA GLU A 177 -16.95 -2.23 -8.06
C GLU A 177 -16.48 -1.65 -9.40
N GLU A 178 -16.58 -0.34 -9.58
CA GLU A 178 -16.12 0.34 -10.81
C GLU A 178 -14.60 0.28 -10.94
N HIS A 179 -13.86 0.46 -9.84
CA HIS A 179 -12.40 0.42 -9.88
C HIS A 179 -11.89 -0.98 -10.26
N ILE A 180 -12.43 -2.02 -9.63
CA ILE A 180 -12.11 -3.42 -9.98
C ILE A 180 -12.43 -3.72 -11.43
N ARG A 181 -13.58 -3.25 -11.94
CA ARG A 181 -13.96 -3.44 -13.34
C ARG A 181 -12.90 -2.83 -14.28
N ARG A 182 -12.51 -1.57 -14.06
CA ARG A 182 -11.51 -0.87 -14.89
C ARG A 182 -10.15 -1.56 -14.83
N LEU A 183 -9.69 -1.96 -13.65
CA LEU A 183 -8.43 -2.69 -13.48
C LEU A 183 -8.46 -4.02 -14.24
N SER A 184 -9.55 -4.79 -14.10
CA SER A 184 -9.71 -6.08 -14.77
C SER A 184 -9.71 -5.96 -16.29
N GLU A 185 -10.33 -4.92 -16.85
CA GLU A 185 -10.33 -4.64 -18.29
C GLU A 185 -8.93 -4.36 -18.84
N LYS A 186 -8.02 -3.88 -18.02
CA LYS A 186 -6.62 -3.62 -18.36
C LYS A 186 -5.69 -4.80 -18.00
N GLY A 187 -6.22 -5.88 -17.44
CA GLY A 187 -5.42 -7.02 -17.00
C GLY A 187 -4.62 -6.76 -15.72
N ILE A 188 -4.98 -5.72 -14.95
CA ILE A 188 -4.33 -5.35 -13.70
C ILE A 188 -5.00 -6.12 -12.56
N GLN A 189 -4.22 -6.81 -11.74
CA GLN A 189 -4.72 -7.50 -10.56
C GLN A 189 -5.05 -6.51 -9.43
N SER A 190 -6.24 -6.63 -8.85
CA SER A 190 -6.58 -5.90 -7.63
C SER A 190 -5.89 -6.53 -6.42
N ALA A 191 -5.11 -5.75 -5.67
CA ALA A 191 -4.54 -6.12 -4.38
C ALA A 191 -5.36 -5.42 -3.29
N PHE A 192 -6.16 -6.19 -2.54
CA PHE A 192 -7.11 -5.63 -1.58
C PHE A 192 -6.41 -5.18 -0.31
N GLN A 193 -6.52 -3.90 0.04
CA GLN A 193 -6.12 -3.40 1.35
C GLN A 193 -7.26 -3.57 2.34
N VAL A 194 -7.05 -4.44 3.32
CA VAL A 194 -8.01 -4.76 4.38
C VAL A 194 -7.54 -4.16 5.70
N TYR A 195 -8.40 -3.44 6.37
CA TYR A 195 -8.08 -2.71 7.59
C TYR A 195 -8.65 -3.36 8.86
N ASN A 196 -9.62 -4.25 8.66
CA ASN A 196 -10.27 -4.99 9.73
C ASN A 196 -11.00 -6.21 9.16
N ILE A 197 -11.46 -7.08 10.03
CA ILE A 197 -12.14 -8.33 9.64
C ILE A 197 -13.40 -8.11 8.80
N ASN A 198 -14.11 -6.98 8.97
CA ASN A 198 -15.33 -6.70 8.19
C ASN A 198 -15.04 -6.51 6.69
N SER A 199 -13.80 -6.22 6.32
CA SER A 199 -13.38 -6.11 4.92
C SER A 199 -13.54 -7.44 4.17
N PHE A 200 -13.37 -8.57 4.85
CA PHE A 200 -13.55 -9.91 4.24
C PHE A 200 -14.99 -10.17 3.82
N GLU A 201 -15.96 -9.74 4.61
CA GLU A 201 -17.37 -9.86 4.24
C GLU A 201 -17.69 -9.09 2.96
N THR A 202 -17.11 -7.92 2.80
CA THR A 202 -17.27 -7.12 1.57
C THR A 202 -16.62 -7.82 0.37
N ILE A 203 -15.42 -8.35 0.52
CA ILE A 203 -14.72 -9.11 -0.54
C ILE A 203 -15.52 -10.37 -0.90
N GLU A 204 -15.99 -11.11 0.08
CA GLU A 204 -16.80 -12.30 -0.14
C GLU A 204 -18.07 -11.99 -0.94
N ARG A 205 -18.78 -10.92 -0.60
CA ARG A 205 -19.95 -10.46 -1.36
C ARG A 205 -19.61 -10.12 -2.81
N MET A 206 -18.48 -9.47 -3.05
CA MET A 206 -18.02 -9.15 -4.41
C MET A 206 -17.71 -10.42 -5.22
N ILE A 207 -17.06 -11.40 -4.61
CA ILE A 207 -16.76 -12.68 -5.24
C ILE A 207 -18.07 -13.43 -5.55
N ARG A 208 -18.98 -13.55 -4.58
CA ARG A 208 -20.28 -14.23 -4.76
C ARG A 208 -21.15 -13.58 -5.85
N ARG A 209 -21.06 -12.28 -6.00
CA ARG A 209 -21.77 -11.52 -7.05
C ARG A 209 -21.05 -11.55 -8.40
N GLY A 210 -19.87 -12.14 -8.49
CA GLY A 210 -19.06 -12.19 -9.70
C GLY A 210 -18.43 -10.87 -10.11
N VAL A 211 -18.37 -9.90 -9.20
CA VAL A 211 -17.70 -8.61 -9.39
C VAL A 211 -16.17 -8.81 -9.45
N TYR A 212 -15.65 -9.71 -8.62
CA TYR A 212 -14.25 -10.11 -8.63
C TYR A 212 -14.11 -11.62 -8.87
N LYS A 213 -13.18 -12.00 -9.75
CA LYS A 213 -12.97 -13.40 -10.17
C LYS A 213 -11.52 -13.85 -10.15
N GLY A 214 -10.60 -12.93 -9.88
CA GLY A 214 -9.17 -13.21 -9.91
C GLY A 214 -8.68 -13.94 -8.65
N PRO A 215 -7.39 -14.31 -8.62
CA PRO A 215 -6.75 -14.75 -7.40
C PRO A 215 -6.86 -13.69 -6.31
N LEU A 216 -7.07 -14.12 -5.06
CA LEU A 216 -7.23 -13.20 -3.95
C LEU A 216 -5.85 -12.81 -3.40
N VAL A 217 -5.47 -11.56 -3.62
CA VAL A 217 -4.29 -10.94 -3.02
C VAL A 217 -4.75 -9.87 -2.05
N MET A 218 -4.31 -9.97 -0.82
CA MET A 218 -4.72 -9.08 0.27
C MET A 218 -3.51 -8.54 1.00
N ASN A 219 -3.62 -7.30 1.44
CA ASN A 219 -2.69 -6.66 2.35
C ASN A 219 -3.45 -6.23 3.61
N TRP A 220 -3.13 -6.81 4.76
CA TRP A 220 -3.67 -6.36 6.03
C TRP A 220 -2.86 -5.19 6.55
N VAL A 221 -3.49 -4.02 6.59
CA VAL A 221 -2.88 -2.77 7.04
C VAL A 221 -3.32 -2.50 8.49
N ALA A 222 -2.43 -2.77 9.42
CA ALA A 222 -2.68 -2.70 10.85
C ALA A 222 -1.90 -1.55 11.49
N ILE A 223 -2.38 -0.33 11.28
CA ILE A 223 -1.72 0.91 11.73
C ILE A 223 -2.51 1.69 12.77
N SER A 224 -3.58 1.10 13.34
CA SER A 224 -4.47 1.78 14.30
C SER A 224 -5.25 2.96 13.70
N GLY A 225 -5.76 3.87 14.53
CA GLY A 225 -6.42 5.11 14.07
C GLY A 225 -7.70 4.92 13.25
N GLY A 226 -8.50 3.90 13.55
CA GLY A 226 -9.68 3.48 12.78
C GLY A 226 -9.50 2.17 12.03
N MET A 227 -8.26 1.67 12.00
CA MET A 227 -7.89 0.36 11.47
C MET A 227 -7.54 -0.59 12.62
N ASP A 228 -7.35 -1.86 12.32
CA ASP A 228 -6.88 -2.83 13.32
C ASP A 228 -5.53 -2.38 13.91
N GLN A 229 -5.37 -2.63 15.19
CA GLN A 229 -4.07 -2.51 15.86
C GLN A 229 -3.21 -3.74 15.55
N ALA A 230 -1.92 -3.51 15.32
CA ALA A 230 -0.94 -4.56 15.11
C ALA A 230 -0.70 -5.35 16.40
N ASN A 231 -1.45 -6.44 16.60
CA ASN A 231 -1.27 -7.36 17.70
C ASN A 231 -1.61 -8.80 17.29
N ILE A 232 -1.15 -9.75 18.08
CA ILE A 232 -1.29 -11.17 17.77
C ILE A 232 -2.76 -11.64 17.70
N TYR A 233 -3.66 -11.02 18.46
CA TYR A 233 -5.08 -11.40 18.48
C TYR A 233 -5.77 -10.98 17.17
N ASN A 234 -5.51 -9.76 16.68
CA ASN A 234 -6.03 -9.28 15.43
C ASN A 234 -5.46 -10.08 14.25
N LEU A 235 -4.15 -10.38 14.28
CA LEU A 235 -3.52 -11.24 13.28
C LEU A 235 -4.14 -12.64 13.26
N ALA A 236 -4.36 -13.26 14.43
CA ALA A 236 -4.97 -14.57 14.50
C ALA A 236 -6.42 -14.58 13.98
N ASN A 237 -7.19 -13.54 14.28
CA ASN A 237 -8.55 -13.38 13.76
C ASN A 237 -8.56 -13.19 12.25
N LEU A 238 -7.65 -12.38 11.73
CA LEU A 238 -7.47 -12.19 10.29
C LEU A 238 -7.19 -13.52 9.59
N LEU A 239 -6.16 -14.24 10.04
CA LEU A 239 -5.74 -15.50 9.41
C LEU A 239 -6.84 -16.57 9.41
N ARG A 240 -7.73 -16.55 10.40
CA ARG A 240 -8.90 -17.44 10.43
C ARG A 240 -9.96 -17.10 9.38
N ALA A 241 -10.00 -15.84 8.93
CA ALA A 241 -10.96 -15.37 7.94
C ALA A 241 -10.41 -15.46 6.50
N VAL A 242 -9.11 -15.65 6.34
CA VAL A 242 -8.45 -15.75 5.04
C VAL A 242 -8.87 -17.04 4.33
N PRO A 243 -9.41 -16.96 3.11
CA PRO A 243 -9.73 -18.15 2.32
C PRO A 243 -8.47 -18.92 1.89
N ASP A 244 -8.60 -20.23 1.77
CA ASP A 244 -7.53 -21.08 1.23
C ASP A 244 -7.11 -20.61 -0.17
N GLY A 245 -5.80 -20.58 -0.42
CA GLY A 245 -5.22 -20.15 -1.70
C GLY A 245 -5.10 -18.64 -1.87
N ALA A 246 -5.50 -17.84 -0.88
CA ALA A 246 -5.23 -16.40 -0.89
C ALA A 246 -3.76 -16.10 -0.54
N VAL A 247 -3.22 -15.05 -1.17
CA VAL A 247 -1.92 -14.46 -0.81
C VAL A 247 -2.18 -13.30 0.15
N VAL A 248 -1.56 -13.35 1.33
CA VAL A 248 -1.72 -12.32 2.35
C VAL A 248 -0.38 -11.71 2.68
N THR A 249 -0.29 -10.39 2.58
CA THR A 249 0.79 -9.58 3.17
C THR A 249 0.31 -8.88 4.42
N VAL A 250 1.23 -8.59 5.32
CA VAL A 250 0.97 -7.86 6.55
C VAL A 250 1.79 -6.58 6.53
N GLU A 251 1.10 -5.47 6.70
CA GLU A 251 1.70 -4.15 6.79
C GLU A 251 1.38 -3.54 8.15
N SER A 252 2.39 -3.05 8.83
CA SER A 252 2.22 -2.41 10.13
C SER A 252 3.25 -1.30 10.33
N SER A 253 2.82 -0.20 10.92
CA SER A 253 3.73 0.76 11.55
C SER A 253 3.76 0.47 13.04
N VAL A 254 4.92 0.05 13.53
CA VAL A 254 5.15 -0.13 14.96
C VAL A 254 5.86 1.12 15.46
N LEU A 255 5.15 1.92 16.23
CA LEU A 255 5.78 2.97 17.05
C LEU A 255 6.18 2.30 18.37
N ASN A 256 7.46 2.37 18.70
CA ASN A 256 8.02 1.78 19.94
C ASN A 256 7.56 2.53 21.17
#